data_5d09119971980eb4d2787c3c8267dca0
#
_entry.id   5d09119971980eb4d2787c3c8267dca0
#
_cell.length_a   1.000
_cell.length_b   1.000
_cell.length_c   1.000
_cell.angle_alpha   90.00
_cell.angle_beta   90.00
_cell.angle_gamma   90.00
#
_symmetry.space_group_name_H-M   'P 1'
#
loop_
_entity.id
_entity.type
_entity.pdbx_description
1 polymer ?
#
loop_
_entity_poly.entity_id
_entity_poly.type
_entity_poly.pdbx_seq_one_letter_code
_entity_poly.pdbx_strand_id
1 'polypeptide(L)'
;MQATDMRSLSRDARHERRVQVIRLRQSGRSYDDIARQTGLSRTGGFDICKRWKLLGEKGLHDAPGGRPAGEGRALDLVQEVTMREVVATKSPDEMQLPWALWTRAAVGELIRQYCAVALSVRAVGLYLARWGFTPQKPLTQAREQSPAAVEQWLRKDYPKIAARARTEGAEIHWGDETGLRIDDVRGRGYAPRGQTPIVRVTRKRQNLSVISTVTNKGQMRWRVLDGGLNGARLIDFMQRLVRDVKKKVFLILDNLPAHHTRLVKAWLAANIERIEVFYLPSYSPQLNPDEMANADLKQAVTKRVAARTKEELTRAVKSHLRSVQRQPERIRKYFQHDPVRYAA
;
A
#
# COMPACT_ATOMS: atom_id res chain seq x y z
N MET A 1 -10.08 52.85 33.79
CA MET A 1 -10.26 51.87 32.68
C MET A 1 -9.46 50.62 33.08
N GLN A 2 -10.10 49.45 33.06
CA GLN A 2 -9.39 48.21 33.31
C GLN A 2 -8.39 47.95 32.17
N ALA A 3 -7.16 47.58 32.53
CA ALA A 3 -6.12 47.21 31.56
C ALA A 3 -6.58 45.96 30.76
N THR A 4 -6.58 46.05 29.45
CA THR A 4 -6.97 44.91 28.58
C THR A 4 -5.78 43.97 28.49
N ASP A 5 -5.96 42.75 28.99
CA ASP A 5 -4.96 41.69 28.79
C ASP A 5 -4.99 41.22 27.32
N MET A 6 -3.91 41.52 26.59
CA MET A 6 -3.73 41.09 25.20
C MET A 6 -3.81 39.58 25.01
N ARG A 7 -3.56 38.76 26.05
CA ARG A 7 -3.59 37.30 25.99
C ARG A 7 -5.02 36.75 25.87
N SER A 8 -5.99 37.51 26.38
CA SER A 8 -7.42 37.13 26.27
C SER A 8 -8.05 37.41 24.90
N LEU A 9 -7.39 38.19 24.06
CA LEU A 9 -7.88 38.60 22.75
C LEU A 9 -7.59 37.54 21.69
N SER A 10 -8.45 37.46 20.65
CA SER A 10 -8.18 36.68 19.43
C SER A 10 -6.92 37.21 18.71
N ARG A 11 -6.35 36.38 17.81
CA ARG A 11 -5.17 36.79 17.01
C ARG A 11 -5.43 38.08 16.21
N ASP A 12 -6.59 38.17 15.60
CA ASP A 12 -6.98 39.31 14.77
C ASP A 12 -7.16 40.56 15.64
N ALA A 13 -7.82 40.44 16.80
CA ALA A 13 -7.99 41.53 17.74
C ALA A 13 -6.64 42.03 18.30
N ARG A 14 -5.68 41.14 18.55
CA ARG A 14 -4.31 41.51 18.95
C ARG A 14 -3.57 42.24 17.84
N HIS A 15 -3.72 41.77 16.59
CA HIS A 15 -3.12 42.44 15.43
C HIS A 15 -3.69 43.84 15.24
N GLU A 16 -5.02 44.00 15.21
CA GLU A 16 -5.67 45.31 15.12
C GLU A 16 -5.25 46.27 16.24
N ARG A 17 -5.15 45.76 17.46
CA ARG A 17 -4.68 46.60 18.60
C ARG A 17 -3.24 47.09 18.39
N ARG A 18 -2.35 46.26 17.83
CA ARG A 18 -0.96 46.65 17.51
C ARG A 18 -0.92 47.68 16.38
N VAL A 19 -1.73 47.49 15.33
CA VAL A 19 -1.87 48.48 14.25
C VAL A 19 -2.37 49.81 14.79
N GLN A 20 -3.35 49.81 15.69
CA GLN A 20 -3.85 51.01 16.34
C GLN A 20 -2.75 51.78 17.13
N VAL A 21 -1.89 51.05 17.86
CA VAL A 21 -0.74 51.63 18.57
C VAL A 21 0.21 52.34 17.59
N ILE A 22 0.51 51.72 16.46
CA ILE A 22 1.39 52.30 15.44
C ILE A 22 0.78 53.55 14.82
N ARG A 23 -0.50 53.53 14.44
CA ARG A 23 -1.23 54.69 13.88
C ARG A 23 -1.22 55.87 14.86
N LEU A 24 -1.50 55.62 16.12
CA LEU A 24 -1.46 56.64 17.16
C LEU A 24 -0.06 57.20 17.33
N ARG A 25 0.97 56.37 17.27
CA ARG A 25 2.36 56.85 17.40
C ARG A 25 2.79 57.67 16.19
N GLN A 26 2.39 57.31 15.00
CA GLN A 26 2.63 58.05 13.76
C GLN A 26 1.94 59.41 13.76
N SER A 27 0.77 59.54 14.41
CA SER A 27 0.08 60.82 14.60
C SER A 27 0.65 61.69 15.73
N GLY A 28 1.83 61.30 16.26
CA GLY A 28 2.55 62.10 17.26
C GLY A 28 2.10 61.94 18.72
N ARG A 29 1.19 60.97 19.02
CA ARG A 29 0.70 60.76 20.38
C ARG A 29 1.82 60.22 21.29
N SER A 30 1.79 60.66 22.56
CA SER A 30 2.70 60.16 23.59
C SER A 30 2.36 58.71 23.94
N TYR A 31 3.33 57.95 24.53
CA TYR A 31 3.06 56.59 24.99
C TYR A 31 2.02 56.50 26.09
N ASP A 32 1.88 57.59 26.91
CA ASP A 32 0.86 57.68 27.95
C ASP A 32 -0.54 57.86 27.35
N ASP A 33 -0.65 58.65 26.27
CA ASP A 33 -1.91 58.79 25.51
C ASP A 33 -2.29 57.51 24.82
N ILE A 34 -1.33 56.83 24.22
CA ILE A 34 -1.53 55.53 23.59
C ILE A 34 -2.04 54.51 24.60
N ALA A 35 -1.42 54.44 25.78
CA ALA A 35 -1.84 53.56 26.84
C ALA A 35 -3.30 53.84 27.29
N ARG A 36 -3.65 55.12 27.47
CA ARG A 36 -5.03 55.51 27.79
C ARG A 36 -6.05 55.13 26.75
N GLN A 37 -5.72 55.30 25.44
CA GLN A 37 -6.66 55.03 24.36
C GLN A 37 -6.79 53.53 24.03
N THR A 38 -5.72 52.75 24.18
CA THR A 38 -5.67 51.35 23.78
C THR A 38 -5.92 50.38 24.93
N GLY A 39 -5.89 50.84 26.18
CA GLY A 39 -5.93 49.99 27.38
C GLY A 39 -4.68 49.18 27.63
N LEU A 40 -3.59 49.39 26.86
CA LEU A 40 -2.31 48.72 27.03
C LEU A 40 -1.45 49.45 28.07
N SER A 41 -0.44 48.77 28.59
CA SER A 41 0.57 49.44 29.39
C SER A 41 1.45 50.36 28.51
N ARG A 42 2.02 51.41 29.08
CA ARG A 42 2.97 52.28 28.39
C ARG A 42 4.15 51.51 27.81
N THR A 43 4.67 50.53 28.55
CA THR A 43 5.76 49.64 28.14
C THR A 43 5.30 48.74 26.97
N GLY A 44 4.08 48.20 27.02
CA GLY A 44 3.50 47.39 25.92
C GLY A 44 3.37 48.18 24.61
N GLY A 45 2.94 49.44 24.70
CA GLY A 45 2.92 50.35 23.54
C GLY A 45 4.32 50.63 22.97
N PHE A 46 5.30 50.85 23.86
CA PHE A 46 6.71 51.05 23.45
C PHE A 46 7.28 49.80 22.76
N ASP A 47 7.08 48.62 23.32
CA ASP A 47 7.57 47.34 22.77
C ASP A 47 6.95 47.02 21.37
N ILE A 48 5.69 47.35 21.18
CA ILE A 48 5.05 47.23 19.89
C ILE A 48 5.71 48.13 18.85
N CYS A 49 5.96 49.40 19.22
CA CYS A 49 6.64 50.36 18.32
C CYS A 49 8.09 49.94 18.04
N LYS A 50 8.81 49.44 19.03
CA LYS A 50 10.17 48.93 18.88
C LYS A 50 10.22 47.76 17.90
N ARG A 51 9.32 46.79 18.06
CA ARG A 51 9.23 45.65 17.13
C ARG A 51 8.87 46.08 15.71
N TRP A 52 7.92 46.99 15.57
CA TRP A 52 7.55 47.54 14.27
C TRP A 52 8.70 48.25 13.58
N LYS A 53 9.50 49.05 14.31
CA LYS A 53 10.71 49.68 13.76
C LYS A 53 11.76 48.70 13.28
N LEU A 54 11.91 47.55 13.95
CA LEU A 54 12.88 46.50 13.60
C LEU A 54 12.41 45.60 12.49
N LEU A 55 11.14 45.20 12.45
CA LEU A 55 10.60 44.12 11.61
C LEU A 55 9.51 44.56 10.62
N GLY A 56 9.18 45.89 10.64
CA GLY A 56 8.08 46.40 9.85
C GLY A 56 6.74 45.75 10.22
N GLU A 57 5.90 45.53 9.23
CA GLU A 57 4.57 44.92 9.40
C GLU A 57 4.62 43.50 10.02
N LYS A 58 5.68 42.74 9.74
CA LYS A 58 5.91 41.41 10.36
C LYS A 58 6.00 41.49 11.89
N GLY A 59 6.47 42.60 12.46
CA GLY A 59 6.53 42.84 13.91
C GLY A 59 5.16 42.99 14.58
N LEU A 60 4.09 43.20 13.82
CA LEU A 60 2.72 43.30 14.32
C LEU A 60 2.01 41.97 14.45
N HIS A 61 2.51 40.92 13.78
CA HIS A 61 1.98 39.58 13.91
C HIS A 61 2.44 38.89 15.19
N ASP A 62 1.66 37.91 15.65
CA ASP A 62 2.10 37.07 16.76
C ASP A 62 3.29 36.21 16.31
N ALA A 63 4.29 36.12 17.18
CA ALA A 63 5.33 35.11 16.99
C ALA A 63 4.70 33.70 17.01
N PRO A 64 5.25 32.74 16.25
CA PRO A 64 4.83 31.36 16.39
C PRO A 64 4.93 30.93 17.84
N GLY A 65 3.79 30.50 18.40
CA GLY A 65 3.78 30.05 19.79
C GLY A 65 4.39 28.63 19.87
N GLY A 66 4.98 28.36 21.05
CA GLY A 66 5.55 27.06 21.34
C GLY A 66 7.06 27.01 21.21
N ARG A 67 7.62 25.86 21.49
CA ARG A 67 9.06 25.61 21.43
C ARG A 67 9.54 25.57 19.98
N PRO A 68 10.69 26.15 19.63
CA PRO A 68 11.24 26.06 18.28
C PRO A 68 11.35 24.63 17.80
N ALA A 69 11.10 24.43 16.49
CA ALA A 69 11.18 23.11 15.90
C ALA A 69 12.59 22.51 16.06
N GLY A 70 12.66 21.33 16.67
CA GLY A 70 13.93 20.63 16.92
C GLY A 70 14.53 20.85 18.31
N GLU A 71 14.11 21.86 19.04
CA GLU A 71 14.59 22.12 20.40
C GLU A 71 14.02 21.07 21.38
N GLY A 72 14.90 20.50 22.24
CA GLY A 72 14.54 19.47 23.23
C GLY A 72 14.18 18.12 22.65
N ARG A 73 14.71 17.77 21.50
CA ARG A 73 14.67 16.39 21.00
C ARG A 73 15.53 15.50 21.89
N ALA A 74 15.07 14.29 22.14
CA ALA A 74 15.80 13.30 22.91
C ALA A 74 16.94 12.65 22.10
N LEU A 75 16.82 12.62 20.78
CA LEU A 75 17.85 12.16 19.85
C LEU A 75 18.51 13.36 19.18
N ASP A 76 19.82 13.32 19.00
CA ASP A 76 20.53 14.24 18.15
C ASP A 76 20.34 13.94 16.67
N LEU A 77 20.86 14.82 15.79
CA LEU A 77 20.68 14.68 14.35
C LEU A 77 21.35 13.42 13.78
N VAL A 78 22.51 13.04 14.30
CA VAL A 78 23.25 11.84 13.83
C VAL A 78 22.49 10.58 14.22
N GLN A 79 22.04 10.53 15.47
CA GLN A 79 21.20 9.43 15.97
C GLN A 79 19.90 9.30 15.16
N GLU A 80 19.21 10.42 14.88
CA GLU A 80 17.97 10.39 14.07
C GLU A 80 18.22 9.83 12.66
N VAL A 81 19.29 10.29 11.98
CA VAL A 81 19.64 9.82 10.63
C VAL A 81 19.97 8.32 10.65
N THR A 82 20.82 7.90 11.60
CA THR A 82 21.23 6.48 11.71
C THR A 82 20.03 5.58 12.00
N MET A 83 19.18 5.94 12.97
CA MET A 83 18.01 5.12 13.30
C MET A 83 17.01 5.07 12.16
N ARG A 84 16.80 6.17 11.45
CA ARG A 84 15.94 6.21 10.26
C ARG A 84 16.45 5.29 9.15
N GLU A 85 17.75 5.30 8.90
CA GLU A 85 18.38 4.44 7.88
C GLU A 85 18.26 2.96 8.25
N VAL A 86 18.55 2.59 9.50
CA VAL A 86 18.38 1.23 10.00
C VAL A 86 16.95 0.75 9.83
N VAL A 87 15.95 1.53 10.25
CA VAL A 87 14.53 1.18 10.10
C VAL A 87 14.10 1.07 8.62
N ALA A 88 14.73 1.83 7.72
CA ALA A 88 14.42 1.80 6.29
C ALA A 88 15.04 0.61 5.54
N THR A 89 16.23 0.15 5.98
CA THR A 89 17.05 -0.80 5.21
C THR A 89 17.20 -2.18 5.82
N LYS A 90 16.95 -2.31 7.12
CA LYS A 90 17.11 -3.57 7.87
C LYS A 90 15.80 -4.01 8.50
N SER A 91 15.69 -5.31 8.77
CA SER A 91 14.62 -5.87 9.59
C SER A 91 15.01 -5.90 11.07
N PRO A 92 14.04 -6.01 12.02
CA PRO A 92 14.37 -6.09 13.44
C PRO A 92 15.23 -7.29 13.82
N ASP A 93 15.04 -8.44 13.17
CA ASP A 93 15.81 -9.67 13.42
C ASP A 93 17.27 -9.53 12.94
N GLU A 94 17.56 -8.81 11.86
CA GLU A 94 18.93 -8.45 11.45
C GLU A 94 19.64 -7.57 12.50
N MET A 95 18.85 -6.86 13.32
CA MET A 95 19.35 -6.07 14.45
C MET A 95 19.30 -6.85 15.77
N GLN A 96 19.13 -8.17 15.71
CA GLN A 96 19.04 -9.08 16.88
C GLN A 96 17.89 -8.73 17.84
N LEU A 97 16.81 -8.14 17.32
CA LEU A 97 15.62 -7.82 18.08
C LEU A 97 14.55 -8.90 17.88
N PRO A 98 13.76 -9.25 18.91
CA PRO A 98 12.80 -10.37 18.85
C PRO A 98 11.47 -9.98 18.17
N TRP A 99 11.50 -9.22 17.10
CA TRP A 99 10.32 -8.81 16.34
C TRP A 99 10.50 -9.08 14.85
N ALA A 100 9.43 -9.52 14.19
CA ALA A 100 9.40 -9.72 12.75
C ALA A 100 9.18 -8.39 11.97
N LEU A 101 8.68 -7.35 12.62
CA LEU A 101 8.33 -6.07 11.98
C LEU A 101 8.71 -4.90 12.88
N TRP A 102 9.03 -3.77 12.26
CA TRP A 102 9.23 -2.50 12.95
C TRP A 102 7.90 -1.98 13.51
N THR A 103 7.60 -2.34 14.75
CA THR A 103 6.55 -1.73 15.56
C THR A 103 7.13 -0.55 16.33
N ARG A 104 6.26 0.30 16.92
CA ARG A 104 6.75 1.36 17.81
C ARG A 104 7.56 0.82 18.98
N ALA A 105 7.20 -0.36 19.49
CA ALA A 105 7.94 -1.01 20.56
C ALA A 105 9.34 -1.46 20.09
N ALA A 106 9.42 -2.10 18.90
CA ALA A 106 10.69 -2.53 18.32
C ALA A 106 11.63 -1.34 18.04
N VAL A 107 11.10 -0.25 17.46
CA VAL A 107 11.89 0.98 17.22
C VAL A 107 12.32 1.62 18.54
N GLY A 108 11.47 1.63 19.56
CA GLY A 108 11.82 2.13 20.88
C GLY A 108 12.96 1.35 21.53
N GLU A 109 12.95 0.01 21.36
CA GLU A 109 14.02 -0.86 21.84
C GLU A 109 15.32 -0.65 21.06
N LEU A 110 15.24 -0.50 19.73
CA LEU A 110 16.39 -0.15 18.89
C LEU A 110 17.06 1.14 19.41
N ILE A 111 16.27 2.20 19.61
CA ILE A 111 16.75 3.49 20.11
C ILE A 111 17.38 3.33 21.50
N ARG A 112 16.76 2.54 22.38
CA ARG A 112 17.29 2.27 23.71
C ARG A 112 18.66 1.58 23.67
N GLN A 113 18.82 0.58 22.81
CA GLN A 113 20.08 -0.17 22.71
C GLN A 113 21.20 0.63 22.05
N TYR A 114 20.90 1.35 20.98
CA TYR A 114 21.94 2.02 20.19
C TYR A 114 22.21 3.48 20.58
N CYS A 115 21.21 4.16 21.14
CA CYS A 115 21.35 5.57 21.56
C CYS A 115 21.36 5.75 23.08
N ALA A 116 21.13 4.70 23.86
CA ALA A 116 20.95 4.75 25.32
C ALA A 116 19.81 5.71 25.76
N VAL A 117 18.81 5.92 24.89
CA VAL A 117 17.67 6.83 25.13
C VAL A 117 16.39 6.02 25.27
N ALA A 118 15.72 6.14 26.41
CA ALA A 118 14.41 5.53 26.63
C ALA A 118 13.29 6.48 26.18
N LEU A 119 12.48 6.05 25.21
CA LEU A 119 11.36 6.82 24.69
C LEU A 119 10.03 6.13 25.00
N SER A 120 9.01 6.93 25.29
CA SER A 120 7.64 6.41 25.35
C SER A 120 7.15 5.98 23.96
N VAL A 121 6.22 5.02 23.87
CA VAL A 121 5.61 4.56 22.61
C VAL A 121 5.02 5.72 21.80
N ARG A 122 4.49 6.74 22.49
CA ARG A 122 3.99 7.98 21.85
C ARG A 122 5.13 8.78 21.22
N ALA A 123 6.23 8.98 21.94
CA ALA A 123 7.39 9.71 21.45
C ALA A 123 8.01 9.02 20.22
N VAL A 124 8.17 7.68 20.26
CA VAL A 124 8.59 6.89 19.08
C VAL A 124 7.67 7.12 17.89
N GLY A 125 6.34 7.14 18.12
CA GLY A 125 5.37 7.44 17.06
C GLY A 125 5.55 8.82 16.42
N LEU A 126 5.95 9.84 17.22
CA LEU A 126 6.26 11.17 16.70
C LEU A 126 7.55 11.21 15.88
N TYR A 127 8.58 10.45 16.29
CA TYR A 127 9.80 10.29 15.50
C TYR A 127 9.51 9.59 14.17
N LEU A 128 8.80 8.46 14.18
CA LEU A 128 8.42 7.74 12.96
C LEU A 128 7.64 8.62 11.98
N ALA A 129 6.64 9.37 12.47
CA ALA A 129 5.88 10.31 11.64
C ALA A 129 6.76 11.40 11.03
N ARG A 130 7.69 11.96 11.81
CA ARG A 130 8.66 12.96 11.35
C ARG A 130 9.62 12.40 10.30
N TRP A 131 10.03 11.15 10.45
CA TRP A 131 10.88 10.44 9.48
C TRP A 131 10.12 10.00 8.21
N GLY A 132 8.80 10.22 8.14
CA GLY A 132 7.97 9.87 7.01
C GLY A 132 7.47 8.42 6.99
N PHE A 133 7.59 7.70 8.12
CA PHE A 133 7.08 6.33 8.23
C PHE A 133 5.61 6.32 8.63
N THR A 134 4.84 5.50 7.93
CA THR A 134 3.42 5.24 8.23
C THR A 134 3.19 3.74 8.41
N PRO A 135 2.20 3.33 9.22
CA PRO A 135 1.86 1.91 9.33
C PRO A 135 1.44 1.33 7.98
N GLN A 136 2.13 0.28 7.54
CA GLN A 136 1.84 -0.43 6.29
C GLN A 136 1.42 -1.87 6.58
N LYS A 137 0.60 -2.44 5.69
CA LYS A 137 0.34 -3.88 5.73
C LYS A 137 1.56 -4.60 5.15
N PRO A 138 2.20 -5.52 5.89
CA PRO A 138 3.37 -6.23 5.38
C PRO A 138 2.98 -7.13 4.21
N LEU A 139 3.87 -7.20 3.22
CA LEU A 139 3.86 -8.24 2.21
C LEU A 139 4.66 -9.44 2.75
N THR A 140 4.10 -10.64 2.62
CA THR A 140 4.84 -11.86 2.90
C THR A 140 5.65 -12.25 1.67
N GLN A 141 6.95 -12.45 1.87
CA GLN A 141 7.86 -12.96 0.85
C GLN A 141 8.42 -14.30 1.34
N ALA A 142 8.43 -15.29 0.46
CA ALA A 142 9.01 -16.58 0.80
C ALA A 142 10.54 -16.44 0.97
N ARG A 143 11.09 -17.08 2.00
CA ARG A 143 12.56 -17.09 2.21
C ARG A 143 13.28 -17.83 1.09
N GLU A 144 12.59 -18.75 0.45
CA GLU A 144 13.07 -19.57 -0.67
C GLU A 144 13.09 -18.80 -2.00
N GLN A 145 12.57 -17.59 -2.05
CA GLN A 145 12.62 -16.77 -3.25
C GLN A 145 14.07 -16.35 -3.54
N SER A 146 14.51 -16.58 -4.79
CA SER A 146 15.82 -16.16 -5.26
C SER A 146 15.74 -14.79 -5.94
N PRO A 147 16.32 -13.72 -5.37
CA PRO A 147 16.37 -12.41 -6.02
C PRO A 147 17.09 -12.45 -7.38
N ALA A 148 18.15 -13.28 -7.50
CA ALA A 148 18.89 -13.44 -8.76
C ALA A 148 18.00 -14.07 -9.86
N ALA A 149 17.16 -15.05 -9.51
CA ALA A 149 16.22 -15.65 -10.45
C ALA A 149 15.14 -14.66 -10.89
N VAL A 150 14.65 -13.80 -9.98
CA VAL A 150 13.72 -12.73 -10.30
C VAL A 150 14.36 -11.71 -11.26
N GLU A 151 15.59 -11.29 -10.98
CA GLU A 151 16.31 -10.35 -11.83
C GLU A 151 16.60 -10.97 -13.22
N GLN A 152 17.00 -12.23 -13.28
CA GLN A 152 17.21 -12.96 -14.53
C GLN A 152 15.92 -13.01 -15.35
N TRP A 153 14.78 -13.32 -14.72
CA TRP A 153 13.46 -13.32 -15.37
C TRP A 153 13.15 -11.96 -16.00
N LEU A 154 13.28 -10.89 -15.22
CA LEU A 154 12.94 -9.54 -15.66
C LEU A 154 13.86 -9.03 -16.77
N ARG A 155 15.17 -9.32 -16.69
CA ARG A 155 16.17 -8.76 -17.61
C ARG A 155 16.44 -9.64 -18.82
N LYS A 156 16.24 -10.95 -18.74
CA LYS A 156 16.64 -11.91 -19.79
C LYS A 156 15.52 -12.78 -20.29
N ASP A 157 14.83 -13.48 -19.39
CA ASP A 157 13.94 -14.57 -19.80
C ASP A 157 12.64 -14.03 -20.40
N TYR A 158 11.94 -13.13 -19.69
CA TYR A 158 10.72 -12.53 -20.22
C TYR A 158 10.95 -11.68 -21.48
N PRO A 159 11.95 -10.82 -21.59
CA PRO A 159 12.24 -10.11 -22.84
C PRO A 159 12.44 -11.04 -24.04
N LYS A 160 13.10 -12.20 -23.86
CA LYS A 160 13.24 -13.22 -24.91
C LYS A 160 11.91 -13.83 -25.28
N ILE A 161 11.08 -14.19 -24.30
CA ILE A 161 9.72 -14.71 -24.52
C ILE A 161 8.90 -13.68 -25.30
N ALA A 162 8.91 -12.42 -24.89
CA ALA A 162 8.16 -11.36 -25.54
C ALA A 162 8.64 -11.09 -26.97
N ALA A 163 9.95 -11.14 -27.23
CA ALA A 163 10.51 -11.02 -28.59
C ALA A 163 10.08 -12.18 -29.47
N ARG A 164 10.18 -13.43 -28.99
CA ARG A 164 9.73 -14.61 -29.69
C ARG A 164 8.22 -14.56 -29.99
N ALA A 165 7.42 -14.15 -29.02
CA ALA A 165 5.96 -14.03 -29.21
C ALA A 165 5.63 -13.07 -30.35
N ARG A 166 6.37 -11.96 -30.49
CA ARG A 166 6.20 -11.02 -31.63
C ARG A 166 6.58 -11.68 -32.96
N THR A 167 7.72 -12.35 -33.02
CA THR A 167 8.22 -13.01 -34.24
C THR A 167 7.31 -14.16 -34.68
N GLU A 168 6.83 -14.99 -33.73
CA GLU A 168 6.00 -16.14 -34.01
C GLU A 168 4.50 -15.78 -34.11
N GLY A 169 4.12 -14.49 -33.89
CA GLY A 169 2.71 -14.07 -33.86
C GLY A 169 1.92 -14.66 -32.69
N ALA A 170 2.61 -15.14 -31.65
CA ALA A 170 2.01 -15.79 -30.51
C ALA A 170 1.34 -14.77 -29.54
N GLU A 171 0.37 -15.24 -28.78
CA GLU A 171 -0.28 -14.47 -27.73
C GLU A 171 0.19 -14.92 -26.35
N ILE A 172 0.67 -13.98 -25.55
CA ILE A 172 1.14 -14.27 -24.18
C ILE A 172 -0.04 -14.27 -23.24
N HIS A 173 -0.26 -15.37 -22.56
CA HIS A 173 -1.23 -15.57 -21.50
C HIS A 173 -0.52 -15.79 -20.16
N TRP A 174 -0.96 -15.11 -19.14
CA TRP A 174 -0.50 -15.28 -17.77
C TRP A 174 -1.58 -16.02 -17.00
N GLY A 175 -1.24 -17.15 -16.42
CA GLY A 175 -2.23 -18.01 -15.78
C GLY A 175 -1.89 -18.35 -14.34
N ASP A 176 -2.95 -18.61 -13.57
CA ASP A 176 -2.84 -19.02 -12.17
C ASP A 176 -4.08 -19.81 -11.73
N GLU A 177 -3.94 -20.57 -10.64
CA GLU A 177 -5.06 -21.20 -9.95
C GLU A 177 -5.39 -20.47 -8.65
N THR A 178 -6.67 -20.21 -8.42
CA THR A 178 -7.11 -19.67 -7.16
C THR A 178 -8.17 -20.54 -6.49
N GLY A 179 -7.98 -20.80 -5.18
CA GLY A 179 -8.94 -21.43 -4.31
C GLY A 179 -9.87 -20.41 -3.66
N LEU A 180 -11.15 -20.73 -3.59
CA LEU A 180 -12.19 -19.99 -2.90
C LEU A 180 -12.89 -20.90 -1.90
N ARG A 181 -13.18 -20.38 -0.72
CA ARG A 181 -13.89 -21.09 0.33
C ARG A 181 -15.26 -20.48 0.56
N ILE A 182 -16.23 -21.31 0.87
CA ILE A 182 -17.61 -20.88 1.16
C ILE A 182 -17.68 -20.01 2.45
N ASP A 183 -16.78 -20.23 3.40
CA ASP A 183 -16.70 -19.56 4.68
C ASP A 183 -15.73 -18.34 4.71
N ASP A 184 -15.13 -18.00 3.56
CA ASP A 184 -14.21 -16.87 3.47
C ASP A 184 -14.99 -15.55 3.39
N VAL A 185 -14.90 -14.76 4.47
CA VAL A 185 -15.46 -13.41 4.56
C VAL A 185 -14.35 -12.45 4.87
N ARG A 186 -14.15 -11.47 3.99
CA ARG A 186 -13.06 -10.49 4.12
C ARG A 186 -13.62 -9.09 4.23
N GLY A 187 -12.97 -8.28 5.06
CA GLY A 187 -13.30 -6.89 5.23
C GLY A 187 -13.40 -6.48 6.68
N ARG A 188 -13.75 -5.22 6.90
CA ARG A 188 -14.05 -4.65 8.21
C ARG A 188 -15.50 -4.21 8.22
N GLY A 189 -16.23 -4.52 9.29
CA GLY A 189 -17.59 -4.04 9.54
C GLY A 189 -17.61 -3.04 10.67
N TYR A 190 -18.64 -2.20 10.72
CA TYR A 190 -18.88 -1.33 11.86
C TYR A 190 -19.70 -2.07 12.93
N ALA A 191 -19.32 -1.86 14.18
CA ALA A 191 -20.05 -2.31 15.37
C ALA A 191 -19.93 -1.25 16.47
N PRO A 192 -20.76 -1.27 17.53
CA PRO A 192 -20.56 -0.42 18.68
C PRO A 192 -19.17 -0.56 19.26
N ARG A 193 -18.63 0.52 19.84
CA ARG A 193 -17.29 0.51 20.43
C ARG A 193 -17.14 -0.62 21.47
N GLY A 194 -16.08 -1.41 21.32
CA GLY A 194 -15.82 -2.56 22.19
C GLY A 194 -16.56 -3.84 21.81
N GLN A 195 -17.38 -3.84 20.74
CA GLN A 195 -18.04 -5.02 20.21
C GLN A 195 -17.44 -5.45 18.89
N THR A 196 -17.26 -6.75 18.70
CA THR A 196 -16.82 -7.32 17.43
C THR A 196 -18.02 -7.73 16.59
N PRO A 197 -18.11 -7.30 15.32
CA PRO A 197 -19.20 -7.71 14.45
C PRO A 197 -19.15 -9.22 14.20
N ILE A 198 -20.29 -9.88 14.26
CA ILE A 198 -20.42 -11.33 14.05
C ILE A 198 -20.96 -11.58 12.65
N VAL A 199 -20.25 -12.38 11.85
CA VAL A 199 -20.73 -12.90 10.57
C VAL A 199 -21.01 -14.39 10.72
N ARG A 200 -22.25 -14.80 10.37
CA ARG A 200 -22.62 -16.22 10.38
C ARG A 200 -22.21 -16.86 9.06
N VAL A 201 -21.36 -17.87 9.12
CA VAL A 201 -20.87 -18.62 7.96
C VAL A 201 -21.16 -20.12 8.13
N THR A 202 -21.28 -20.82 7.01
CA THR A 202 -21.40 -22.28 6.99
C THR A 202 -20.06 -22.91 7.27
N ARG A 203 -19.99 -23.81 8.27
CA ARG A 203 -18.74 -24.56 8.59
C ARG A 203 -18.48 -25.79 7.68
N LYS A 204 -19.28 -26.02 6.65
CA LYS A 204 -19.01 -27.06 5.65
C LYS A 204 -17.76 -26.67 4.87
N ARG A 205 -16.71 -27.51 4.93
CA ARG A 205 -15.45 -27.29 4.19
C ARG A 205 -15.67 -27.55 2.69
N GLN A 206 -16.32 -26.62 2.02
CA GLN A 206 -16.50 -26.69 0.56
C GLN A 206 -15.60 -25.64 -0.09
N ASN A 207 -14.76 -26.11 -0.98
CA ASN A 207 -13.82 -25.28 -1.74
C ASN A 207 -14.22 -25.30 -3.21
N LEU A 208 -13.90 -24.21 -3.87
CA LEU A 208 -14.01 -24.07 -5.32
C LEU A 208 -12.67 -23.62 -5.85
N SER A 209 -12.16 -24.32 -6.87
CA SER A 209 -10.96 -23.87 -7.58
C SER A 209 -11.33 -23.24 -8.91
N VAL A 210 -10.57 -22.23 -9.29
CA VAL A 210 -10.68 -21.55 -10.57
C VAL A 210 -9.28 -21.48 -11.17
N ILE A 211 -9.15 -21.88 -12.43
CA ILE A 211 -7.98 -21.56 -13.25
C ILE A 211 -8.35 -20.42 -14.18
N SER A 212 -7.49 -19.43 -14.30
CA SER A 212 -7.68 -18.32 -15.22
C SER A 212 -6.40 -17.97 -15.98
N THR A 213 -6.56 -17.20 -17.04
CA THR A 213 -5.47 -16.52 -17.73
C THR A 213 -5.89 -15.12 -18.13
N VAL A 214 -4.95 -14.18 -18.06
CA VAL A 214 -5.11 -12.80 -18.53
C VAL A 214 -4.04 -12.44 -19.54
N THR A 215 -4.35 -11.49 -20.44
CA THR A 215 -3.41 -10.91 -21.40
C THR A 215 -3.33 -9.40 -21.24
N ASN A 216 -2.21 -8.80 -21.60
CA ASN A 216 -2.04 -7.34 -21.61
C ASN A 216 -2.91 -6.64 -22.67
N LYS A 217 -3.53 -7.41 -23.57
CA LYS A 217 -4.54 -6.93 -24.54
C LYS A 217 -5.95 -6.84 -23.95
N GLY A 218 -6.10 -7.20 -22.67
CA GLY A 218 -7.39 -7.14 -21.98
C GLY A 218 -8.29 -8.35 -22.21
N GLN A 219 -7.73 -9.50 -22.54
CA GLN A 219 -8.47 -10.74 -22.66
C GLN A 219 -8.33 -11.57 -21.39
N MET A 220 -9.38 -12.31 -21.05
CA MET A 220 -9.41 -13.26 -19.94
C MET A 220 -10.05 -14.56 -20.39
N ARG A 221 -9.46 -15.69 -19.99
CA ARG A 221 -10.05 -17.02 -20.10
C ARG A 221 -10.05 -17.67 -18.72
N TRP A 222 -11.09 -18.39 -18.40
CA TRP A 222 -11.22 -18.97 -17.06
C TRP A 222 -12.08 -20.23 -17.07
N ARG A 223 -11.88 -21.03 -16.04
CA ARG A 223 -12.68 -22.23 -15.78
C ARG A 223 -12.82 -22.47 -14.28
N VAL A 224 -14.03 -22.81 -13.86
CA VAL A 224 -14.29 -23.36 -12.54
C VAL A 224 -13.99 -24.85 -12.59
N LEU A 225 -13.17 -25.31 -11.64
CA LEU A 225 -12.76 -26.72 -11.54
C LEU A 225 -13.60 -27.44 -10.49
N ASP A 226 -13.87 -28.70 -10.75
CA ASP A 226 -14.47 -29.60 -9.76
C ASP A 226 -13.35 -30.28 -8.96
N GLY A 227 -12.95 -29.66 -7.84
CA GLY A 227 -11.78 -30.02 -7.03
C GLY A 227 -10.53 -29.23 -7.43
N GLY A 228 -9.38 -29.53 -6.80
CA GLY A 228 -8.10 -28.84 -7.05
C GLY A 228 -7.53 -29.10 -8.44
N LEU A 229 -6.57 -28.26 -8.85
CA LEU A 229 -5.85 -28.43 -10.11
C LEU A 229 -5.01 -29.70 -10.09
N ASN A 230 -5.04 -30.43 -11.17
CA ASN A 230 -4.15 -31.55 -11.47
C ASN A 230 -3.78 -31.56 -12.97
N GLY A 231 -2.85 -32.43 -13.36
CA GLY A 231 -2.37 -32.45 -14.73
C GLY A 231 -3.47 -32.64 -15.78
N ALA A 232 -4.47 -33.50 -15.54
CA ALA A 232 -5.57 -33.72 -16.46
C ALA A 232 -6.48 -32.49 -16.64
N ARG A 233 -6.78 -31.79 -15.51
CA ARG A 233 -7.59 -30.57 -15.54
C ARG A 233 -6.84 -29.40 -16.19
N LEU A 234 -5.52 -29.32 -15.97
CA LEU A 234 -4.68 -28.35 -16.65
C LEU A 234 -4.68 -28.58 -18.17
N ILE A 235 -4.53 -29.84 -18.63
CA ILE A 235 -4.59 -30.20 -20.04
C ILE A 235 -5.95 -29.82 -20.63
N ASP A 236 -7.06 -30.14 -19.97
CA ASP A 236 -8.38 -29.78 -20.47
C ASP A 236 -8.57 -28.25 -20.54
N PHE A 237 -8.02 -27.51 -19.62
CA PHE A 237 -8.00 -26.04 -19.72
C PHE A 237 -7.16 -25.56 -20.90
N MET A 238 -5.92 -26.05 -21.05
CA MET A 238 -5.03 -25.69 -22.17
C MET A 238 -5.63 -26.08 -23.54
N GLN A 239 -6.30 -27.23 -23.67
CA GLN A 239 -7.01 -27.61 -24.88
C GLN A 239 -8.08 -26.60 -25.27
N ARG A 240 -8.85 -26.11 -24.30
CA ARG A 240 -9.86 -25.06 -24.53
C ARG A 240 -9.21 -23.73 -24.88
N LEU A 241 -8.17 -23.36 -24.17
CA LEU A 241 -7.42 -22.13 -24.43
C LEU A 241 -6.92 -22.11 -25.88
N VAL A 242 -6.25 -23.16 -26.30
CA VAL A 242 -5.73 -23.31 -27.68
C VAL A 242 -6.83 -23.32 -28.74
N ARG A 243 -7.97 -23.89 -28.43
CA ARG A 243 -9.13 -23.87 -29.34
C ARG A 243 -9.73 -22.48 -29.49
N ASP A 244 -9.80 -21.72 -28.37
CA ASP A 244 -10.46 -20.42 -28.33
C ASP A 244 -9.54 -19.29 -28.80
N VAL A 245 -8.20 -19.48 -28.74
CA VAL A 245 -7.17 -18.57 -29.22
C VAL A 245 -6.69 -19.08 -30.61
N LYS A 246 -6.97 -18.34 -31.67
CA LYS A 246 -6.59 -18.70 -33.04
C LYS A 246 -5.10 -18.50 -33.36
N LYS A 247 -4.29 -18.14 -32.37
CA LYS A 247 -2.85 -17.91 -32.47
C LYS A 247 -2.12 -18.91 -31.60
N LYS A 248 -0.81 -19.07 -31.84
CA LYS A 248 0.04 -19.81 -30.89
C LYS A 248 -0.03 -19.14 -29.53
N VAL A 249 -0.14 -19.94 -28.47
CA VAL A 249 -0.24 -19.48 -27.09
C VAL A 249 1.11 -19.65 -26.41
N PHE A 250 1.63 -18.57 -25.86
CA PHE A 250 2.71 -18.60 -24.88
C PHE A 250 2.09 -18.46 -23.50
N LEU A 251 2.02 -19.56 -22.76
CA LEU A 251 1.38 -19.60 -21.45
C LEU A 251 2.45 -19.50 -20.35
N ILE A 252 2.36 -18.47 -19.53
CA ILE A 252 3.24 -18.29 -18.39
C ILE A 252 2.48 -18.71 -17.13
N LEU A 253 3.03 -19.66 -16.39
CA LEU A 253 2.48 -20.21 -15.15
C LEU A 253 3.47 -20.08 -14.00
N ASP A 254 3.01 -20.23 -12.78
CA ASP A 254 3.86 -20.47 -11.63
C ASP A 254 4.54 -21.86 -11.72
N ASN A 255 5.51 -22.09 -10.86
CA ASN A 255 6.32 -23.30 -10.90
C ASN A 255 5.78 -24.40 -9.96
N LEU A 256 4.46 -24.68 -10.01
CA LEU A 256 3.86 -25.74 -9.21
C LEU A 256 4.16 -27.15 -9.73
N PRO A 257 4.33 -28.16 -8.85
CA PRO A 257 4.58 -29.54 -9.27
C PRO A 257 3.51 -30.12 -10.23
N ALA A 258 2.26 -29.69 -10.10
CA ALA A 258 1.16 -30.13 -10.96
C ALA A 258 1.40 -29.79 -12.44
N HIS A 259 2.16 -28.72 -12.72
CA HIS A 259 2.49 -28.27 -14.08
C HIS A 259 3.58 -29.12 -14.75
N HIS A 260 4.36 -29.87 -13.97
CA HIS A 260 5.51 -30.65 -14.45
C HIS A 260 5.24 -32.17 -14.54
N THR A 261 3.99 -32.58 -14.38
CA THR A 261 3.66 -34.01 -14.46
C THR A 261 4.00 -34.60 -15.84
N ARG A 262 4.33 -35.89 -15.88
CA ARG A 262 4.65 -36.61 -17.12
C ARG A 262 3.56 -36.45 -18.18
N LEU A 263 2.30 -36.47 -17.73
CA LEU A 263 1.14 -36.30 -18.59
C LEU A 263 1.11 -34.91 -19.26
N VAL A 264 1.36 -33.86 -18.50
CA VAL A 264 1.40 -32.47 -19.00
C VAL A 264 2.56 -32.30 -19.97
N LYS A 265 3.76 -32.78 -19.62
CA LYS A 265 4.93 -32.71 -20.52
C LYS A 265 4.71 -33.40 -21.84
N ALA A 266 4.13 -34.62 -21.84
CA ALA A 266 3.84 -35.36 -23.05
C ALA A 266 2.80 -34.63 -23.93
N TRP A 267 1.76 -34.06 -23.31
CA TRP A 267 0.74 -33.30 -24.04
C TRP A 267 1.31 -32.00 -24.64
N LEU A 268 2.15 -31.27 -23.90
CA LEU A 268 2.81 -30.05 -24.41
C LEU A 268 3.74 -30.39 -25.61
N ALA A 269 4.50 -31.46 -25.53
CA ALA A 269 5.37 -31.89 -26.62
C ALA A 269 4.56 -32.17 -27.89
N ALA A 270 3.41 -32.80 -27.76
CA ALA A 270 2.52 -33.10 -28.89
C ALA A 270 1.78 -31.85 -29.44
N ASN A 271 1.80 -30.72 -28.73
CA ASN A 271 1.08 -29.50 -29.10
C ASN A 271 1.99 -28.28 -29.23
N ILE A 272 3.31 -28.46 -29.39
CA ILE A 272 4.32 -27.38 -29.37
C ILE A 272 4.07 -26.27 -30.40
N GLU A 273 3.49 -26.60 -31.54
CA GLU A 273 3.12 -25.64 -32.59
C GLU A 273 1.97 -24.71 -32.18
N ARG A 274 1.16 -25.11 -31.17
CA ARG A 274 -0.02 -24.40 -30.74
C ARG A 274 0.10 -23.76 -29.39
N ILE A 275 0.91 -24.33 -28.49
CA ILE A 275 1.12 -23.81 -27.12
C ILE A 275 2.51 -24.17 -26.61
N GLU A 276 3.13 -23.21 -25.98
CA GLU A 276 4.39 -23.38 -25.23
C GLU A 276 4.21 -22.81 -23.82
N VAL A 277 4.71 -23.53 -22.81
CA VAL A 277 4.59 -23.10 -21.41
C VAL A 277 5.94 -22.62 -20.89
N PHE A 278 5.91 -21.49 -20.23
CA PHE A 278 7.04 -20.90 -19.52
C PHE A 278 6.70 -20.80 -18.03
N TYR A 279 7.71 -20.90 -17.19
CA TYR A 279 7.52 -20.90 -15.75
C TYR A 279 8.16 -19.70 -15.10
N LEU A 280 7.42 -19.04 -14.22
CA LEU A 280 7.93 -17.98 -13.35
C LEU A 280 9.02 -18.52 -12.41
N PRO A 281 9.92 -17.68 -11.93
CA PRO A 281 10.81 -18.04 -10.85
C PRO A 281 10.01 -18.57 -9.66
N SER A 282 10.53 -19.62 -9.02
CA SER A 282 9.86 -20.22 -7.87
C SER A 282 9.59 -19.19 -6.78
N TYR A 283 8.48 -19.33 -6.09
CA TYR A 283 8.05 -18.45 -5.00
C TYR A 283 7.95 -16.96 -5.38
N SER A 284 7.58 -16.65 -6.62
CA SER A 284 7.49 -15.28 -7.12
C SER A 284 6.09 -14.91 -7.67
N PRO A 285 5.01 -15.12 -6.90
CA PRO A 285 3.64 -14.84 -7.34
C PRO A 285 3.41 -13.37 -7.69
N GLN A 286 4.17 -12.45 -7.05
CA GLN A 286 4.07 -11.01 -7.34
C GLN A 286 4.44 -10.65 -8.79
N LEU A 287 5.09 -11.54 -9.53
CA LEU A 287 5.41 -11.34 -10.95
C LEU A 287 4.26 -11.77 -11.87
N ASN A 288 3.19 -12.39 -11.34
CA ASN A 288 2.08 -12.87 -12.14
C ASN A 288 0.92 -11.87 -12.16
N PRO A 289 0.59 -11.24 -13.31
CA PRO A 289 -0.57 -10.33 -13.41
C PRO A 289 -1.91 -11.00 -13.07
N ASP A 290 -2.04 -12.33 -13.24
CA ASP A 290 -3.28 -13.07 -12.93
C ASP A 290 -3.58 -13.08 -11.42
N GLU A 291 -2.58 -12.86 -10.55
CA GLU A 291 -2.79 -12.67 -9.11
C GLU A 291 -3.65 -11.43 -8.82
N MET A 292 -3.59 -10.41 -9.66
CA MET A 292 -4.46 -9.23 -9.54
C MET A 292 -5.91 -9.59 -9.90
N ALA A 293 -6.12 -10.43 -10.91
CA ALA A 293 -7.44 -10.96 -11.27
C ALA A 293 -7.98 -11.85 -10.14
N ASN A 294 -7.15 -12.70 -9.56
CA ASN A 294 -7.47 -13.53 -8.40
C ASN A 294 -7.84 -12.71 -7.16
N ALA A 295 -7.11 -11.64 -6.90
CA ALA A 295 -7.41 -10.71 -5.80
C ALA A 295 -8.76 -9.99 -6.01
N ASP A 296 -9.03 -9.55 -7.24
CA ASP A 296 -10.30 -8.93 -7.63
C ASP A 296 -11.47 -9.90 -7.46
N LEU A 297 -11.33 -11.15 -7.93
CA LEU A 297 -12.32 -12.20 -7.73
C LEU A 297 -12.59 -12.48 -6.25
N LYS A 298 -11.53 -12.70 -5.45
CA LYS A 298 -11.64 -12.93 -4.02
C LYS A 298 -12.36 -11.77 -3.34
N GLN A 299 -11.97 -10.54 -3.65
CA GLN A 299 -12.59 -9.35 -3.07
C GLN A 299 -14.08 -9.23 -3.42
N ALA A 300 -14.45 -9.50 -4.68
CA ALA A 300 -15.83 -9.39 -5.14
C ALA A 300 -16.75 -10.45 -4.50
N VAL A 301 -16.25 -11.66 -4.30
CA VAL A 301 -17.02 -12.78 -3.76
C VAL A 301 -17.11 -12.69 -2.23
N THR A 302 -16.00 -12.38 -1.53
CA THR A 302 -15.94 -12.41 -0.07
C THR A 302 -16.49 -11.15 0.62
N LYS A 303 -16.71 -10.05 -0.10
CA LYS A 303 -17.38 -8.84 0.41
C LYS A 303 -18.91 -8.91 0.39
N ARG A 304 -19.46 -9.90 -0.28
CA ARG A 304 -20.92 -10.13 -0.34
C ARG A 304 -21.38 -11.01 0.83
N VAL A 305 -22.69 -11.24 0.90
CA VAL A 305 -23.23 -12.24 1.83
C VAL A 305 -22.53 -13.58 1.56
N ALA A 306 -22.02 -14.19 2.65
CA ALA A 306 -21.35 -15.49 2.53
C ALA A 306 -22.27 -16.50 1.86
N ALA A 307 -21.73 -17.20 0.86
CA ALA A 307 -22.49 -18.25 0.18
C ALA A 307 -22.83 -19.38 1.19
N ARG A 308 -24.03 -19.94 1.09
CA ARG A 308 -24.47 -21.03 1.97
C ARG A 308 -24.19 -22.40 1.35
N THR A 309 -24.06 -22.45 0.01
CA THR A 309 -23.80 -23.67 -0.75
C THR A 309 -22.70 -23.45 -1.78
N LYS A 310 -22.11 -24.57 -2.25
CA LYS A 310 -21.09 -24.55 -3.33
C LYS A 310 -21.68 -24.01 -4.64
N GLU A 311 -22.95 -24.27 -4.89
CA GLU A 311 -23.68 -23.80 -6.07
C GLU A 311 -23.84 -22.29 -6.07
N GLU A 312 -24.16 -21.69 -4.91
CA GLU A 312 -24.24 -20.23 -4.73
C GLU A 312 -22.87 -19.58 -4.96
N LEU A 313 -21.80 -20.13 -4.34
CA LEU A 313 -20.43 -19.67 -4.56
C LEU A 313 -20.05 -19.77 -6.05
N THR A 314 -20.33 -20.91 -6.70
CA THR A 314 -20.07 -21.13 -8.12
C THR A 314 -20.79 -20.11 -9.00
N ARG A 315 -22.05 -19.81 -8.68
CA ARG A 315 -22.85 -18.81 -9.41
C ARG A 315 -22.26 -17.41 -9.26
N ALA A 316 -21.87 -17.03 -8.04
CA ALA A 316 -21.25 -15.73 -7.76
C ALA A 316 -19.92 -15.58 -8.51
N VAL A 317 -19.06 -16.60 -8.46
CA VAL A 317 -17.78 -16.66 -9.18
C VAL A 317 -17.99 -16.53 -10.69
N LYS A 318 -18.85 -17.36 -11.28
CA LYS A 318 -19.12 -17.31 -12.73
C LYS A 318 -19.70 -15.98 -13.17
N SER A 319 -20.58 -15.37 -12.35
CA SER A 319 -21.17 -14.06 -12.63
C SER A 319 -20.07 -12.96 -12.64
N HIS A 320 -19.19 -12.96 -11.63
CA HIS A 320 -18.11 -11.98 -11.56
C HIS A 320 -17.12 -12.14 -12.73
N LEU A 321 -16.65 -13.35 -12.99
CA LEU A 321 -15.67 -13.63 -14.06
C LEU A 321 -16.21 -13.27 -15.44
N ARG A 322 -17.50 -13.56 -15.72
CA ARG A 322 -18.17 -13.10 -16.95
C ARG A 322 -18.23 -11.58 -17.05
N SER A 323 -18.46 -10.90 -15.94
CA SER A 323 -18.46 -9.44 -15.91
C SER A 323 -17.07 -8.87 -16.20
N VAL A 324 -16.03 -9.40 -15.57
CA VAL A 324 -14.63 -8.98 -15.81
C VAL A 324 -14.22 -9.26 -17.25
N GLN A 325 -14.55 -10.43 -17.79
CA GLN A 325 -14.22 -10.83 -19.17
C GLN A 325 -14.77 -9.86 -20.23
N ARG A 326 -15.87 -9.15 -19.92
CA ARG A 326 -16.47 -8.14 -20.79
C ARG A 326 -15.87 -6.74 -20.60
N GLN A 327 -14.85 -6.60 -19.74
CA GLN A 327 -14.22 -5.32 -19.39
C GLN A 327 -12.73 -5.34 -19.72
N PRO A 328 -12.32 -5.26 -21.01
CA PRO A 328 -10.90 -5.33 -21.39
C PRO A 328 -10.01 -4.31 -20.67
N GLU A 329 -10.52 -3.07 -20.46
CA GLU A 329 -9.78 -2.02 -19.75
C GLU A 329 -9.49 -2.37 -18.29
N ARG A 330 -10.40 -3.09 -17.63
CA ARG A 330 -10.20 -3.59 -16.26
C ARG A 330 -9.07 -4.62 -16.23
N ILE A 331 -9.03 -5.51 -17.21
CA ILE A 331 -7.98 -6.54 -17.30
C ILE A 331 -6.63 -5.89 -17.60
N ARG A 332 -6.57 -4.90 -18.51
CA ARG A 332 -5.32 -4.14 -18.77
C ARG A 332 -4.77 -3.47 -17.51
N LYS A 333 -5.65 -2.98 -16.61
CA LYS A 333 -5.22 -2.37 -15.35
C LYS A 333 -4.51 -3.35 -14.41
N TYR A 334 -4.75 -4.65 -14.51
CA TYR A 334 -4.00 -5.65 -13.72
C TYR A 334 -2.50 -5.60 -14.02
N PHE A 335 -2.10 -5.24 -15.25
CA PHE A 335 -0.72 -5.11 -15.68
C PHE A 335 -0.06 -3.76 -15.30
N GLN A 336 -0.80 -2.82 -14.71
CA GLN A 336 -0.28 -1.50 -14.33
C GLN A 336 0.31 -1.46 -12.92
N HIS A 337 0.14 -2.50 -12.11
CA HIS A 337 0.74 -2.61 -10.80
C HIS A 337 2.26 -2.74 -10.91
N ASP A 338 3.01 -2.07 -10.03
CA ASP A 338 4.48 -1.99 -10.13
C ASP A 338 5.19 -3.32 -10.31
N PRO A 339 4.89 -4.40 -9.55
CA PRO A 339 5.60 -5.67 -9.70
C PRO A 339 5.38 -6.36 -11.06
N VAL A 340 4.25 -6.10 -11.73
CA VAL A 340 3.85 -6.76 -12.98
C VAL A 340 3.90 -5.84 -14.21
N ARG A 341 4.28 -4.58 -14.04
CA ARG A 341 4.35 -3.59 -15.13
C ARG A 341 5.29 -4.01 -16.27
N TYR A 342 6.26 -4.86 -16.03
CA TYR A 342 7.15 -5.40 -17.04
C TYR A 342 6.44 -6.25 -18.11
N ALA A 343 5.22 -6.73 -17.81
CA ALA A 343 4.39 -7.55 -18.70
C ALA A 343 3.31 -6.73 -19.45
N ALA A 344 3.24 -5.40 -19.24
CA ALA A 344 2.26 -4.49 -19.82
C ALA A 344 2.40 -4.30 -21.34
#